data_01502c9b6faab7fee03329b777a0019b
#
_entry.id   01502c9b6faab7fee03329b777a0019b
#
_cell.length_a   1.000
_cell.length_b   1.000
_cell.length_c   1.000
_cell.angle_alpha   90.00
_cell.angle_beta   90.00
_cell.angle_gamma   90.00
#
_symmetry.space_group_name_H-M   'P 1'
#
loop_
_entity.id
_entity.type
_entity.pdbx_description
1 polymer ?
#
loop_
_entity_poly.entity_id
_entity_poly.type
_entity_poly.pdbx_seq_one_letter_code
_entity_poly.pdbx_strand_id
1 'polypeptide(L)'
;MKKLINISDLSKKLNLVDSNNKPLNYILRYWEKKFIQIKPKKINNQRYYTLEQVEIIKLIKFLLKNKGMTVNGVKNVLKYNTNKLDDYNSNSLKAEYYKSKLTEKSRKVLVKLKKLKNYGKKNTY
;
A
#
# COMPACT_ATOMS: atom_id res chain seq x y z
N MET A 1 7.35 3.84 21.26
CA MET A 1 6.81 4.96 20.47
C MET A 1 6.39 4.47 19.10
N LYS A 2 5.14 4.71 18.73
CA LYS A 2 4.68 4.41 17.38
C LYS A 2 5.28 5.43 16.41
N LYS A 3 5.94 4.94 15.39
CA LYS A 3 6.51 5.78 14.34
C LYS A 3 5.37 6.41 13.51
N LEU A 4 5.43 7.73 13.34
CA LEU A 4 4.45 8.48 12.56
C LEU A 4 5.10 8.99 11.28
N ILE A 5 4.32 8.99 10.20
CA ILE A 5 4.75 9.55 8.92
C ILE A 5 3.77 10.66 8.53
N ASN A 6 4.30 11.79 8.08
CA ASN A 6 3.44 12.89 7.66
C ASN A 6 2.83 12.62 6.28
N ILE A 7 1.79 13.40 5.93
CA ILE A 7 1.04 13.18 4.68
C ILE A 7 1.90 13.33 3.43
N SER A 8 2.82 14.29 3.41
CA SER A 8 3.69 14.53 2.25
C SER A 8 4.66 13.36 2.04
N ASP A 9 5.26 12.86 3.10
CA ASP A 9 6.16 11.71 3.03
C ASP A 9 5.40 10.44 2.64
N LEU A 10 4.19 10.27 3.16
CA LEU A 10 3.34 9.13 2.79
C LEU A 10 2.96 9.18 1.31
N SER A 11 2.57 10.35 0.80
CA SER A 11 2.25 10.51 -0.63
C SER A 11 3.45 10.14 -1.51
N LYS A 12 4.64 10.60 -1.14
CA LYS A 12 5.86 10.24 -1.87
C LYS A 12 6.16 8.74 -1.80
N LYS A 13 6.01 8.15 -0.63
CA LYS A 13 6.23 6.72 -0.41
C LYS A 13 5.27 5.86 -1.25
N LEU A 14 4.03 6.31 -1.41
CA LEU A 14 3.01 5.63 -2.20
C LEU A 14 3.05 5.99 -3.69
N ASN A 15 4.01 6.80 -4.09
CA ASN A 15 4.14 7.28 -5.47
C ASN A 15 2.91 8.10 -5.93
N LEU A 16 2.26 8.77 -4.99
CA LEU A 16 1.19 9.72 -5.28
C LEU A 16 1.80 11.11 -5.45
N VAL A 17 2.45 11.30 -6.60
CA VAL A 17 3.18 12.54 -6.91
C VAL A 17 2.84 12.98 -8.34
N ASP A 18 3.00 14.28 -8.60
CA ASP A 18 2.80 14.85 -9.93
C ASP A 18 4.07 14.69 -10.79
N SER A 19 4.04 15.23 -12.01
CA SER A 19 5.18 15.16 -12.94
C SER A 19 6.45 15.83 -12.38
N ASN A 20 6.30 16.77 -11.45
CA ASN A 20 7.40 17.48 -10.80
C ASN A 20 7.80 16.84 -9.45
N ASN A 21 7.30 15.65 -9.19
CA ASN A 21 7.59 14.90 -7.97
C ASN A 21 7.02 15.56 -6.70
N LYS A 22 6.02 16.43 -6.84
CA LYS A 22 5.34 17.05 -5.70
C LYS A 22 4.28 16.10 -5.16
N PRO A 23 4.15 15.97 -3.83
CA PRO A 23 3.17 15.06 -3.25
C PRO A 23 1.73 15.52 -3.52
N LEU A 24 0.89 14.56 -3.94
CA LEU A 24 -0.53 14.81 -4.20
C LEU A 24 -1.34 14.50 -2.94
N ASN A 25 -1.18 15.35 -1.93
CA ASN A 25 -1.79 15.15 -0.61
C ASN A 25 -3.32 15.18 -0.67
N TYR A 26 -3.91 15.85 -1.66
CA TYR A 26 -5.36 15.90 -1.82
C TYR A 26 -5.97 14.51 -2.05
N ILE A 27 -5.23 13.59 -2.63
CA ILE A 27 -5.70 12.21 -2.85
C ILE A 27 -5.91 11.53 -1.50
N LEU A 28 -4.96 11.65 -0.58
CA LEU A 28 -5.06 11.07 0.76
C LEU A 28 -6.19 11.72 1.57
N ARG A 29 -6.36 13.03 1.44
CA ARG A 29 -7.46 13.74 2.09
C ARG A 29 -8.83 13.32 1.54
N TYR A 30 -8.91 13.09 0.22
CA TYR A 30 -10.11 12.58 -0.42
C TYR A 30 -10.45 11.18 0.09
N TRP A 31 -9.45 10.30 0.17
CA TRP A 31 -9.66 8.94 0.68
C TRP A 31 -10.07 8.95 2.15
N GLU A 32 -9.54 9.86 2.94
CA GLU A 32 -9.96 10.02 4.34
C GLU A 32 -11.46 10.30 4.46
N LYS A 33 -12.00 11.12 3.56
CA LYS A 33 -13.44 11.43 3.52
C LYS A 33 -14.27 10.23 3.08
N LYS A 34 -13.73 9.39 2.22
CA LYS A 34 -14.45 8.25 1.65
C LYS A 34 -14.35 6.99 2.50
N PHE A 35 -13.25 6.80 3.21
CA PHE A 35 -12.97 5.59 3.97
C PHE A 35 -12.83 5.91 5.45
N ILE A 36 -13.79 5.42 6.25
CA ILE A 36 -13.80 5.66 7.70
C ILE A 36 -12.60 4.98 8.40
N GLN A 37 -12.00 3.99 7.75
CA GLN A 37 -10.84 3.30 8.28
C GLN A 37 -9.58 4.16 8.29
N ILE A 38 -9.53 5.19 7.46
CA ILE A 38 -8.40 6.13 7.43
C ILE A 38 -8.63 7.19 8.51
N LYS A 39 -7.86 7.09 9.59
CA LYS A 39 -7.94 7.99 10.74
C LYS A 39 -6.57 8.54 11.07
N PRO A 40 -6.11 9.59 10.38
CA PRO A 40 -4.82 10.18 10.71
C PRO A 40 -4.86 10.91 12.05
N LYS A 41 -3.72 11.02 12.67
CA LYS A 41 -3.56 11.88 13.85
C LYS A 41 -3.25 13.30 13.37
N LYS A 42 -4.02 14.26 13.84
CA LYS A 42 -3.79 15.67 13.51
C LYS A 42 -3.01 16.33 14.64
N ILE A 43 -1.81 16.79 14.31
CA ILE A 43 -0.92 17.50 15.23
C ILE A 43 -0.56 18.81 14.55
N ASN A 44 -0.87 19.95 15.19
CA ASN A 44 -0.61 21.29 14.63
C ASN A 44 -1.17 21.46 13.21
N ASN A 45 -2.39 21.01 13.00
CA ASN A 45 -3.10 21.04 11.69
C ASN A 45 -2.45 20.21 10.59
N GLN A 46 -1.49 19.35 10.93
CA GLN A 46 -0.87 18.42 9.99
C GLN A 46 -1.31 16.99 10.28
N ARG A 47 -1.46 16.21 9.22
CA ARG A 47 -1.86 14.80 9.30
C ARG A 47 -0.65 13.89 9.41
N TYR A 48 -0.72 12.96 10.38
CA TYR A 48 0.31 11.95 10.59
C TYR A 48 -0.35 10.58 10.62
N TYR A 49 0.32 9.59 10.07
CA TYR A 49 -0.19 8.23 9.90
C TYR A 49 0.70 7.25 10.65
N THR A 50 0.08 6.30 11.35
CA THR A 50 0.79 5.17 11.97
C THR A 50 1.10 4.13 10.89
N LEU A 51 1.98 3.16 11.21
CA LEU A 51 2.27 2.06 10.29
C LEU A 51 1.03 1.26 9.94
N GLU A 52 0.12 1.06 10.90
CA GLU A 52 -1.16 0.38 10.66
C GLU A 52 -2.01 1.15 9.65
N GLN A 53 -2.07 2.46 9.77
CA GLN A 53 -2.79 3.32 8.82
C GLN A 53 -2.14 3.26 7.44
N VAL A 54 -0.82 3.25 7.38
CA VAL A 54 -0.08 3.14 6.11
C VAL A 54 -0.45 1.85 5.39
N GLU A 55 -0.55 0.73 6.11
CA GLU A 55 -0.92 -0.56 5.52
C GLU A 55 -2.36 -0.55 4.96
N ILE A 56 -3.29 0.07 5.69
CA ILE A 56 -4.68 0.23 5.21
C ILE A 56 -4.70 1.06 3.93
N ILE A 57 -3.97 2.16 3.90
CA ILE A 57 -3.92 3.06 2.74
C ILE A 57 -3.27 2.36 1.53
N LYS A 58 -2.23 1.56 1.75
CA LYS A 58 -1.62 0.75 0.69
C LYS A 58 -2.61 -0.24 0.10
N LEU A 59 -3.41 -0.88 0.94
CA LEU A 59 -4.45 -1.80 0.48
C LEU A 59 -5.50 -1.06 -0.35
N ILE A 60 -5.97 0.10 0.12
CA ILE A 60 -6.93 0.93 -0.61
C ILE A 60 -6.37 1.32 -1.97
N LYS A 61 -5.14 1.78 -2.02
CA LYS A 61 -4.48 2.15 -3.28
C LYS A 61 -4.41 0.95 -4.24
N PHE A 62 -4.04 -0.21 -3.73
CA PHE A 62 -3.97 -1.43 -4.53
C PHE A 62 -5.33 -1.76 -5.14
N LEU A 63 -6.38 -1.75 -4.34
CA LEU A 63 -7.73 -2.09 -4.80
C LEU A 63 -8.25 -1.08 -5.82
N LEU A 64 -7.99 0.21 -5.62
CA LEU A 64 -8.45 1.26 -6.53
C LEU A 64 -7.63 1.30 -7.83
N LYS A 65 -6.32 1.21 -7.74
CA LYS A 65 -5.42 1.42 -8.88
C LYS A 65 -5.08 0.14 -9.62
N ASN A 66 -4.74 -0.92 -8.91
CA ASN A 66 -4.31 -2.17 -9.54
C ASN A 66 -5.48 -3.07 -9.91
N LYS A 67 -6.52 -3.12 -9.08
CA LYS A 67 -7.72 -3.92 -9.35
C LYS A 67 -8.81 -3.12 -10.08
N GLY A 68 -8.66 -1.80 -10.17
CA GLY A 68 -9.65 -0.94 -10.83
C GLY A 68 -11.01 -0.94 -10.17
N MET A 69 -11.08 -1.19 -8.87
CA MET A 69 -12.34 -1.20 -8.13
C MET A 69 -12.88 0.21 -7.94
N THR A 70 -14.20 0.32 -7.82
CA THR A 70 -14.85 1.58 -7.45
C THR A 70 -14.63 1.87 -5.97
N VAL A 71 -14.82 3.15 -5.57
CA VAL A 71 -14.74 3.55 -4.17
C VAL A 71 -15.75 2.75 -3.33
N ASN A 72 -16.97 2.58 -3.83
CA ASN A 72 -17.99 1.79 -3.13
C ASN A 72 -17.59 0.32 -2.99
N GLY A 73 -16.98 -0.26 -4.02
CA GLY A 73 -16.47 -1.62 -3.98
C GLY A 73 -15.39 -1.79 -2.92
N VAL A 74 -14.46 -0.85 -2.84
CA VAL A 74 -13.40 -0.87 -1.82
C VAL A 74 -13.98 -0.70 -0.42
N LYS A 75 -14.96 0.21 -0.26
CA LYS A 75 -15.67 0.36 1.02
C LYS A 75 -16.27 -0.96 1.49
N ASN A 76 -16.90 -1.69 0.58
CA ASN A 76 -17.51 -2.99 0.89
C ASN A 76 -16.45 -4.01 1.31
N VAL A 77 -15.33 -4.08 0.61
CA VAL A 77 -14.21 -4.96 0.98
C VAL A 77 -13.71 -4.66 2.39
N LEU A 78 -13.51 -3.39 2.71
CA LEU A 78 -13.03 -2.97 4.03
C LEU A 78 -14.07 -3.23 5.13
N LYS A 79 -15.35 -3.06 4.80
CA LYS A 79 -16.46 -3.33 5.73
C LYS A 79 -16.55 -4.82 6.06
N TYR A 80 -16.41 -5.69 5.08
CA TYR A 80 -16.44 -7.14 5.29
C TYR A 80 -15.28 -7.64 6.13
N ASN A 81 -14.18 -6.91 6.18
CA ASN A 81 -13.05 -7.21 7.04
C ASN A 81 -13.35 -7.10 8.52
N THR A 82 -14.34 -6.28 8.90
CA THR A 82 -14.74 -6.13 10.29
C THR A 82 -15.79 -7.17 10.71
N ASN A 83 -16.41 -7.86 9.73
CA ASN A 83 -17.39 -8.92 9.97
C ASN A 83 -16.76 -10.29 9.69
N LYS A 84 -16.46 -11.02 10.75
CA LYS A 84 -15.77 -12.32 10.69
C LYS A 84 -16.54 -13.43 9.98
N LEU A 85 -17.80 -13.20 9.60
CA LEU A 85 -18.67 -14.25 9.06
C LEU A 85 -18.78 -14.27 7.54
N ASP A 86 -18.39 -13.19 6.83
CA ASP A 86 -18.49 -13.08 5.38
C ASP A 86 -17.15 -12.74 4.72
N ASP A 87 -16.08 -13.29 5.27
CA ASP A 87 -14.73 -12.90 4.91
C ASP A 87 -14.18 -13.54 3.64
N TYR A 88 -14.93 -14.41 2.98
CA TYR A 88 -14.36 -15.23 1.91
C TYR A 88 -13.82 -14.37 0.75
N ASN A 89 -14.61 -13.41 0.29
CA ASN A 89 -14.21 -12.55 -0.83
C ASN A 89 -13.20 -11.49 -0.45
N SER A 90 -13.33 -10.89 0.74
CA SER A 90 -12.39 -9.89 1.21
C SER A 90 -11.04 -10.51 1.56
N ASN A 91 -11.03 -11.72 2.11
CA ASN A 91 -9.80 -12.46 2.39
C ASN A 91 -9.06 -12.82 1.11
N SER A 92 -9.77 -13.17 0.04
CA SER A 92 -9.14 -13.49 -1.23
C SER A 92 -8.48 -12.25 -1.86
N LEU A 93 -9.11 -11.07 -1.77
CA LEU A 93 -8.52 -9.83 -2.27
C LEU A 93 -7.30 -9.39 -1.43
N LYS A 94 -7.36 -9.56 -0.11
CA LYS A 94 -6.20 -9.34 0.76
C LYS A 94 -5.08 -10.31 0.45
N ALA A 95 -5.41 -11.59 0.27
CA ALA A 95 -4.44 -12.60 -0.08
C ALA A 95 -3.75 -12.27 -1.41
N GLU A 96 -4.50 -11.78 -2.40
CA GLU A 96 -3.91 -11.33 -3.66
C GLU A 96 -2.95 -10.14 -3.46
N TYR A 97 -3.33 -9.19 -2.62
CA TYR A 97 -2.46 -8.05 -2.32
C TYR A 97 -1.14 -8.50 -1.69
N TYR A 98 -1.20 -9.34 -0.66
CA TYR A 98 0.00 -9.86 0.00
C TYR A 98 0.81 -10.78 -0.90
N LYS A 99 0.14 -11.59 -1.71
CA LYS A 99 0.80 -12.45 -2.70
C LYS A 99 1.53 -11.60 -3.75
N SER A 100 0.92 -10.54 -4.21
CA SER A 100 1.54 -9.59 -5.15
C SER A 100 2.81 -8.98 -4.56
N LYS A 101 2.77 -8.55 -3.30
CA LYS A 101 3.94 -8.02 -2.59
C LYS A 101 5.04 -9.05 -2.45
N LEU A 102 4.69 -10.28 -2.08
CA LEU A 102 5.66 -11.37 -1.95
C LEU A 102 6.29 -11.71 -3.29
N THR A 103 5.50 -11.73 -4.36
CA THR A 103 6.00 -11.98 -5.72
C THR A 103 6.99 -10.90 -6.14
N GLU A 104 6.70 -9.63 -5.85
CA GLU A 104 7.59 -8.52 -6.13
C GLU A 104 8.93 -8.68 -5.40
N LYS A 105 8.89 -8.97 -4.11
CA LYS A 105 10.09 -9.22 -3.31
C LYS A 105 10.86 -10.44 -3.82
N SER A 106 10.16 -11.50 -4.17
CA SER A 106 10.77 -12.72 -4.72
C SER A 106 11.44 -12.44 -6.06
N ARG A 107 10.85 -11.64 -6.93
CA ARG A 107 11.47 -11.25 -8.20
C ARG A 107 12.77 -10.48 -7.97
N LYS A 108 12.79 -9.54 -7.03
CA LYS A 108 13.99 -8.79 -6.68
C LYS A 108 15.09 -9.70 -6.16
N VAL A 109 14.75 -10.67 -5.32
CA VAL A 109 15.69 -11.65 -4.79
C VAL A 109 16.21 -12.54 -5.91
N LEU A 110 15.33 -13.03 -6.80
CA LEU A 110 15.72 -13.85 -7.94
C LEU A 110 16.68 -13.13 -8.89
N VAL A 111 16.44 -11.85 -9.17
CA VAL A 111 17.34 -11.04 -9.99
C VAL A 111 18.71 -10.93 -9.34
N LYS A 112 18.76 -10.69 -8.03
CA LYS A 112 20.02 -10.64 -7.28
C LYS A 112 20.75 -11.99 -7.32
N LEU A 113 20.04 -13.10 -7.15
CA LEU A 113 20.61 -14.44 -7.20
C LEU A 113 21.16 -14.77 -8.60
N LYS A 114 20.42 -14.38 -9.65
CA LYS A 114 20.91 -14.57 -11.04
C LYS A 114 22.17 -13.77 -11.30
N LYS A 115 22.26 -12.55 -10.81
CA LYS A 115 23.48 -11.72 -10.94
C LYS A 115 24.65 -12.38 -10.21
N LEU A 116 24.44 -12.91 -9.02
CA LEU A 116 25.46 -13.62 -8.26
C LEU A 116 25.89 -14.91 -8.95
N LYS A 117 24.96 -15.68 -9.51
CA LYS A 117 25.26 -16.89 -10.27
C LYS A 117 26.10 -16.58 -11.50
N ASN A 118 25.73 -15.55 -12.27
CA ASN A 118 26.46 -15.15 -13.46
C ASN A 118 27.86 -14.65 -13.10
N TYR A 119 28.01 -13.93 -12.00
CA TYR A 119 29.30 -13.49 -11.50
C TYR A 119 30.17 -14.68 -11.08
N GLY A 120 29.60 -15.64 -10.34
CA GLY A 120 30.28 -16.85 -9.94
C GLY A 120 30.71 -17.72 -11.12
N LYS A 121 29.85 -17.84 -12.14
CA LYS A 121 30.20 -18.57 -13.38
C LYS A 121 31.35 -17.92 -14.14
N LYS A 122 31.40 -16.59 -14.21
CA LYS A 122 32.50 -15.86 -14.84
C LYS A 122 33.82 -16.04 -14.10
N ASN A 123 33.78 -16.27 -12.79
CA ASN A 123 34.97 -16.45 -11.95
C ASN A 123 35.45 -17.89 -11.84
N THR A 124 34.65 -18.86 -12.27
CA THR A 124 34.98 -20.26 -12.23
C THR A 124 35.61 -20.78 -13.54
N TYR A 125 35.64 -19.93 -14.54
CA TYR A 125 36.29 -20.28 -15.81
C TYR A 125 37.57 -19.47 -16.03
#